data_22b719107b7aca5aac25108e2dacfe61
#
_entry.id   22b719107b7aca5aac25108e2dacfe61
#
_cell.length_a   1.000
_cell.length_b   1.000
_cell.length_c   1.000
_cell.angle_alpha   90.00
_cell.angle_beta   90.00
_cell.angle_gamma   90.00
#
_symmetry.space_group_name_H-M   'P 1'
#
loop_
_entity.id
_entity.type
_entity.pdbx_description
1 polymer ?
#
loop_
_entity_poly.entity_id
_entity_poly.type
_entity_poly.pdbx_seq_one_letter_code
_entity_poly.pdbx_strand_id
1 'polypeptide(L)'
;MFLDIATTGLWVYAHNRHCRFQQYDVYGYACVPPTPFLHKDWERYDVSRYVPPGAVSPEEGHRSMPRPAHEIRHATIQKDIESLVGGRSVEHAIFLFHSPPYETCLDRVANDGKMIDFVPLDLNVGSIAIRRFIERRQPLLSLHGHVHESAGLTGSWRDRIGRTHMFSAAHDGPELSLVRFDPADLPAASRDLL
;
A
#
# COMPACT_ATOMS: atom_id res chain seq x y z
N MET A 1 -11.81 14.78 -12.81
CA MET A 1 -11.02 14.28 -13.97
C MET A 1 -10.81 12.76 -13.93
N PHE A 2 -10.08 12.14 -12.97
CA PHE A 2 -9.90 10.66 -12.99
C PHE A 2 -11.22 9.87 -12.81
N LEU A 3 -12.11 10.31 -11.92
CA LEU A 3 -13.41 9.67 -11.74
C LEU A 3 -14.31 9.82 -12.96
N ASP A 4 -14.21 10.94 -13.69
CA ASP A 4 -14.99 11.17 -14.90
C ASP A 4 -14.54 10.26 -16.04
N ILE A 5 -13.23 9.98 -16.15
CA ILE A 5 -12.70 9.03 -17.14
C ILE A 5 -13.11 7.60 -16.80
N ALA A 6 -13.25 7.23 -15.53
CA ALA A 6 -13.78 5.93 -15.13
C ALA A 6 -15.19 5.67 -15.69
N THR A 7 -15.99 6.71 -15.93
CA THR A 7 -17.33 6.58 -16.54
C THR A 7 -17.27 6.19 -18.02
N THR A 8 -16.13 6.35 -18.68
CA THR A 8 -15.96 5.94 -20.09
C THR A 8 -15.67 4.45 -20.27
N GLY A 9 -15.48 3.71 -19.18
CA GLY A 9 -15.16 2.27 -19.21
C GLY A 9 -13.72 1.95 -19.59
N LEU A 10 -12.82 2.95 -19.74
CA LEU A 10 -11.41 2.74 -20.05
C LEU A 10 -10.63 2.12 -18.88
N TRP A 11 -11.06 2.36 -17.64
CA TRP A 11 -10.51 1.73 -16.45
C TRP A 11 -11.55 1.62 -15.33
N VAL A 12 -11.24 0.82 -14.33
CA VAL A 12 -12.04 0.68 -13.12
C VAL A 12 -11.33 1.39 -11.97
N TYR A 13 -11.99 2.38 -11.35
CA TYR A 13 -11.50 3.01 -10.12
C TYR A 13 -11.69 2.05 -8.95
N ALA A 14 -10.59 1.50 -8.44
CA ALA A 14 -10.61 0.40 -7.48
C ALA A 14 -10.47 0.84 -6.01
N HIS A 15 -10.08 2.10 -5.70
CA HIS A 15 -9.85 2.52 -4.31
C HIS A 15 -11.11 2.33 -3.44
N ASN A 16 -10.93 1.63 -2.32
CA ASN A 16 -11.97 1.24 -1.36
C ASN A 16 -13.15 0.50 -2.02
N ARG A 17 -12.84 -0.35 -3.01
CA ARG A 17 -13.84 -1.12 -3.77
C ARG A 17 -13.40 -2.56 -3.95
N HIS A 18 -14.42 -3.42 -4.08
CA HIS A 18 -14.32 -4.79 -4.54
C HIS A 18 -14.79 -4.84 -5.99
N CYS A 19 -14.00 -5.46 -6.85
CA CYS A 19 -14.29 -5.72 -8.26
C CYS A 19 -14.01 -7.19 -8.57
N ARG A 20 -14.50 -7.67 -9.72
CA ARG A 20 -14.08 -8.97 -10.25
C ARG A 20 -13.25 -8.79 -11.51
N PHE A 21 -12.19 -9.57 -11.62
CA PHE A 21 -11.42 -9.71 -12.84
C PHE A 21 -11.29 -11.20 -13.15
N GLN A 22 -11.98 -11.65 -14.21
CA GLN A 22 -12.13 -13.06 -14.53
C GLN A 22 -12.68 -13.85 -13.32
N GLN A 23 -11.96 -14.86 -12.83
CA GLN A 23 -12.30 -15.66 -11.65
C GLN A 23 -11.82 -15.07 -10.32
N TYR A 24 -11.02 -14.00 -10.34
CA TYR A 24 -10.42 -13.42 -9.15
C TYR A 24 -11.24 -12.27 -8.58
N ASP A 25 -11.34 -12.23 -7.26
CA ASP A 25 -11.79 -11.06 -6.54
C ASP A 25 -10.65 -10.06 -6.42
N VAL A 26 -10.89 -8.80 -6.81
CA VAL A 26 -9.89 -7.72 -6.77
C VAL A 26 -10.34 -6.65 -5.79
N TYR A 27 -9.50 -6.35 -4.81
CA TYR A 27 -9.73 -5.30 -3.82
C TYR A 27 -8.68 -4.20 -3.97
N GLY A 28 -9.11 -2.95 -4.05
CA GLY A 28 -8.20 -1.82 -4.14
C GLY A 28 -8.24 -0.93 -2.91
N TYR A 29 -7.06 -0.54 -2.41
CA TYR A 29 -6.93 0.39 -1.30
C TYR A 29 -5.65 1.22 -1.44
N ALA A 30 -5.81 2.55 -1.59
CA ALA A 30 -4.71 3.43 -1.97
C ALA A 30 -4.10 4.22 -0.80
N CYS A 31 -4.71 4.20 0.41
CA CYS A 31 -4.16 4.99 1.50
C CYS A 31 -2.88 4.37 2.08
N VAL A 32 -2.00 5.26 2.55
CA VAL A 32 -0.72 4.94 3.18
C VAL A 32 -0.68 5.46 4.62
N PRO A 33 0.19 4.92 5.49
CA PRO A 33 0.47 5.49 6.81
C PRO A 33 0.93 6.95 6.74
N PRO A 34 0.96 7.69 7.86
CA PRO A 34 1.44 9.07 7.90
C PRO A 34 2.87 9.20 7.37
N THR A 35 3.09 10.16 6.46
CA THR A 35 4.38 10.49 5.85
C THR A 35 4.88 11.87 6.29
N PRO A 36 6.13 12.26 6.00
CA PRO A 36 6.62 13.62 6.23
C PRO A 36 5.92 14.71 5.39
N PHE A 37 5.17 14.33 4.36
CA PHE A 37 4.54 15.29 3.45
C PHE A 37 3.33 15.97 4.07
N LEU A 38 3.14 17.26 3.74
CA LEU A 38 1.98 18.03 4.20
C LEU A 38 0.69 17.72 3.43
N HIS A 39 0.79 17.17 2.23
CA HIS A 39 -0.37 16.80 1.41
C HIS A 39 -0.93 15.45 1.83
N LYS A 40 -2.17 15.44 2.38
CA LYS A 40 -2.74 14.30 3.11
C LYS A 40 -3.93 13.63 2.43
N ASP A 41 -4.11 13.77 1.12
CA ASP A 41 -5.26 13.19 0.41
C ASP A 41 -5.36 11.68 0.55
N TRP A 42 -4.20 11.00 0.53
CA TRP A 42 -4.09 9.55 0.54
C TRP A 42 -3.48 8.98 1.83
N GLU A 43 -3.45 9.77 2.90
CA GLU A 43 -2.93 9.32 4.18
C GLU A 43 -4.04 9.05 5.20
N ARG A 44 -3.83 7.98 5.97
CA ARG A 44 -4.66 7.55 7.09
C ARG A 44 -3.78 7.16 8.26
N TYR A 45 -4.28 7.25 9.48
CA TYR A 45 -3.67 6.53 10.58
C TYR A 45 -3.64 5.03 10.26
N ASP A 46 -2.58 4.33 10.69
CA ASP A 46 -2.41 2.92 10.36
C ASP A 46 -3.28 2.01 11.24
N VAL A 47 -2.75 1.51 12.35
CA VAL A 47 -3.47 0.69 13.34
C VAL A 47 -4.01 1.52 14.51
N SER A 48 -3.43 2.68 14.75
CA SER A 48 -3.78 3.61 15.83
C SER A 48 -3.44 5.04 15.40
N ARG A 49 -3.72 6.03 16.25
CA ARG A 49 -3.37 7.44 16.00
C ARG A 49 -1.88 7.76 16.24
N TYR A 50 -1.05 6.76 16.38
CA TYR A 50 0.39 6.96 16.47
C TYR A 50 0.92 7.52 15.14
N VAL A 51 1.77 8.53 15.24
CA VAL A 51 2.51 9.14 14.11
C VAL A 51 3.98 8.88 14.35
N PRO A 52 4.66 8.21 13.43
CA PRO A 52 6.10 7.94 13.57
C PRO A 52 6.93 9.23 13.63
N PRO A 53 8.09 9.23 14.31
CA PRO A 53 9.02 10.36 14.29
C PRO A 53 9.35 10.78 12.85
N GLY A 54 9.29 12.08 12.59
CA GLY A 54 9.52 12.65 11.25
C GLY A 54 8.30 12.68 10.33
N ALA A 55 7.23 11.95 10.64
CA ALA A 55 5.97 12.07 9.91
C ALA A 55 5.09 13.22 10.43
N VAL A 56 4.22 13.72 9.59
CA VAL A 56 3.21 14.74 9.92
C VAL A 56 1.86 14.05 10.07
N SER A 57 1.12 14.42 11.13
CA SER A 57 -0.20 13.88 11.39
C SER A 57 -1.17 14.12 10.22
N PRO A 58 -2.05 13.18 9.90
CA PRO A 58 -3.15 13.42 8.97
C PRO A 58 -4.05 14.60 9.34
N GLU A 59 -4.09 15.01 10.62
CA GLU A 59 -4.86 16.15 11.11
C GLU A 59 -4.17 17.50 10.86
N GLU A 60 -2.84 17.53 10.68
CA GLU A 60 -2.02 18.75 10.58
C GLU A 60 -1.72 19.18 9.13
N GLY A 61 -1.91 18.29 8.16
CA GLY A 61 -1.67 18.58 6.76
C GLY A 61 -2.87 19.20 6.05
N HIS A 62 -2.70 19.44 4.76
CA HIS A 62 -3.77 19.95 3.90
C HIS A 62 -4.26 18.89 2.92
N ARG A 63 -5.46 19.09 2.37
CA ARG A 63 -6.12 18.21 1.40
C ARG A 63 -6.69 19.02 0.24
N SER A 64 -6.67 18.41 -0.94
CA SER A 64 -7.32 19.01 -2.12
C SER A 64 -8.85 18.97 -2.02
N MET A 65 -9.41 18.00 -1.28
CA MET A 65 -10.84 17.88 -1.04
C MET A 65 -11.14 17.90 0.46
N PRO A 66 -12.12 18.72 0.93
CA PRO A 66 -12.52 18.75 2.33
C PRO A 66 -13.01 17.36 2.79
N ARG A 67 -12.63 16.98 4.00
CA ARG A 67 -13.15 15.79 4.71
C ARG A 67 -13.59 16.15 6.11
N PRO A 68 -14.61 15.50 6.66
CA PRO A 68 -15.03 15.73 8.03
C PRO A 68 -13.89 15.46 9.03
N ALA A 69 -13.69 16.38 9.99
CA ALA A 69 -12.59 16.27 10.97
C ALA A 69 -12.64 14.96 11.78
N HIS A 70 -13.86 14.47 12.11
CA HIS A 70 -14.03 13.20 12.82
C HIS A 70 -13.56 11.99 11.99
N GLU A 71 -13.77 12.01 10.66
CA GLU A 71 -13.28 10.97 9.77
C GLU A 71 -11.75 10.97 9.75
N ILE A 72 -11.13 12.15 9.56
CA ILE A 72 -9.66 12.27 9.56
C ILE A 72 -9.07 11.70 10.85
N ARG A 73 -9.68 12.04 12.01
CA ARG A 73 -9.21 11.67 13.34
C ARG A 73 -9.37 10.19 13.67
N HIS A 74 -10.41 9.52 13.19
CA HIS A 74 -10.80 8.19 13.65
C HIS A 74 -10.70 7.09 12.59
N ALA A 75 -10.55 7.45 11.33
CA ALA A 75 -10.32 6.47 10.28
C ALA A 75 -8.89 5.91 10.38
N THR A 76 -8.77 4.59 10.20
CA THR A 76 -7.49 3.90 10.15
C THR A 76 -7.47 2.94 8.98
N ILE A 77 -6.27 2.66 8.45
CA ILE A 77 -6.07 1.66 7.40
C ILE A 77 -6.66 0.31 7.84
N GLN A 78 -6.45 -0.06 9.11
CA GLN A 78 -6.99 -1.30 9.66
C GLN A 78 -8.52 -1.37 9.52
N LYS A 79 -9.24 -0.36 9.99
CA LYS A 79 -10.72 -0.32 9.93
C LYS A 79 -11.24 -0.30 8.49
N ASP A 80 -10.57 0.45 7.63
CA ASP A 80 -10.95 0.56 6.23
C ASP A 80 -10.84 -0.80 5.53
N ILE A 81 -9.73 -1.53 5.71
CA ILE A 81 -9.52 -2.86 5.12
C ILE A 81 -10.52 -3.88 5.72
N GLU A 82 -10.76 -3.85 7.03
CA GLU A 82 -11.74 -4.70 7.69
C GLU A 82 -13.16 -4.47 7.13
N SER A 83 -13.53 -3.20 6.92
CA SER A 83 -14.81 -2.84 6.30
C SER A 83 -14.90 -3.26 4.83
N LEU A 84 -13.82 -3.02 4.06
CA LEU A 84 -13.75 -3.34 2.64
C LEU A 84 -13.92 -4.85 2.38
N VAL A 85 -13.27 -5.67 3.18
CA VAL A 85 -13.28 -7.14 3.02
C VAL A 85 -14.46 -7.79 3.73
N GLY A 86 -14.77 -7.34 4.95
CA GLY A 86 -15.77 -7.97 5.80
C GLY A 86 -15.45 -9.44 6.08
N GLY A 87 -16.48 -10.28 6.08
CA GLY A 87 -16.36 -11.72 6.30
C GLY A 87 -16.01 -12.55 5.06
N ARG A 88 -15.77 -11.94 3.89
CA ARG A 88 -15.54 -12.67 2.63
C ARG A 88 -14.25 -13.47 2.67
N SER A 89 -14.22 -14.64 2.02
CA SER A 89 -12.96 -15.34 1.75
C SER A 89 -12.09 -14.49 0.82
N VAL A 90 -10.77 -14.50 1.07
CA VAL A 90 -9.79 -13.80 0.23
C VAL A 90 -8.79 -14.77 -0.39
N GLU A 91 -9.05 -16.05 -0.31
CA GLU A 91 -8.12 -17.11 -0.75
C GLU A 91 -7.69 -16.96 -2.22
N HIS A 92 -8.59 -16.56 -3.07
CA HIS A 92 -8.37 -16.30 -4.49
C HIS A 92 -8.40 -14.80 -4.82
N ALA A 93 -8.15 -13.94 -3.82
CA ALA A 93 -8.21 -12.50 -4.01
C ALA A 93 -6.84 -11.91 -4.36
N ILE A 94 -6.87 -10.86 -5.19
CA ILE A 94 -5.75 -10.00 -5.53
C ILE A 94 -6.01 -8.64 -4.90
N PHE A 95 -5.05 -8.15 -4.12
CA PHE A 95 -5.13 -6.83 -3.50
C PHE A 95 -4.24 -5.83 -4.22
N LEU A 96 -4.81 -4.67 -4.54
CA LEU A 96 -4.10 -3.50 -5.07
C LEU A 96 -3.91 -2.52 -3.92
N PHE A 97 -2.84 -2.70 -3.17
CA PHE A 97 -2.42 -1.78 -2.12
C PHE A 97 -1.42 -0.76 -2.66
N HIS A 98 -1.53 0.51 -2.27
CA HIS A 98 -0.45 1.44 -2.58
C HIS A 98 0.71 1.28 -1.59
N SER A 99 0.42 1.24 -0.28
CA SER A 99 1.44 0.97 0.73
C SER A 99 1.87 -0.49 0.74
N PRO A 100 3.18 -0.79 0.84
CA PRO A 100 3.66 -2.14 1.16
C PRO A 100 3.37 -2.50 2.62
N PRO A 101 3.43 -3.80 3.00
CA PRO A 101 3.38 -4.23 4.39
C PRO A 101 4.66 -3.82 5.14
N TYR A 102 4.52 -3.48 6.42
CA TYR A 102 5.62 -3.10 7.30
C TYR A 102 6.63 -4.25 7.49
N GLU A 103 7.93 -3.93 7.58
CA GLU A 103 9.05 -4.88 7.73
C GLU A 103 9.10 -5.98 6.66
N THR A 104 9.08 -5.56 5.41
CA THR A 104 9.26 -6.43 4.24
C THR A 104 10.40 -5.90 3.36
N CYS A 105 10.79 -6.67 2.34
CA CYS A 105 11.71 -6.15 1.33
C CYS A 105 11.13 -4.99 0.51
N LEU A 106 9.83 -4.71 0.63
CA LEU A 106 9.12 -3.75 -0.21
C LEU A 106 8.94 -2.37 0.42
N ASP A 107 9.28 -2.20 1.70
CA ASP A 107 9.02 -0.96 2.46
C ASP A 107 10.28 -0.30 3.04
N ARG A 108 11.46 -0.70 2.60
CA ARG A 108 12.76 -0.20 3.06
C ARG A 108 13.06 1.17 2.48
N VAL A 109 13.41 2.14 3.35
CA VAL A 109 13.85 3.49 2.99
C VAL A 109 15.28 3.78 3.43
N ALA A 110 15.94 4.76 2.78
CA ALA A 110 17.32 5.15 3.06
C ALA A 110 17.43 6.06 4.30
N ASN A 111 16.99 5.58 5.46
CA ASN A 111 17.04 6.28 6.74
C ASN A 111 18.18 5.81 7.64
N ASP A 112 19.14 5.07 7.12
CA ASP A 112 20.27 4.56 7.90
C ASP A 112 21.03 5.67 8.62
N GLY A 113 21.08 5.57 9.95
CA GLY A 113 21.74 6.54 10.82
C GLY A 113 21.05 7.90 10.93
N LYS A 114 19.92 8.11 10.29
CA LYS A 114 19.14 9.35 10.44
C LYS A 114 18.39 9.37 11.76
N MET A 115 18.35 10.54 12.41
CA MET A 115 17.71 10.76 13.70
C MET A 115 16.91 12.06 13.67
N ILE A 116 15.81 12.11 14.43
CA ILE A 116 15.08 13.34 14.77
C ILE A 116 14.98 13.41 16.29
N ASP A 117 15.45 14.52 16.87
CA ASP A 117 15.47 14.74 18.32
C ASP A 117 16.04 13.53 19.10
N PHE A 118 17.18 13.00 18.63
CA PHE A 118 17.87 11.82 19.18
C PHE A 118 17.10 10.49 19.05
N VAL A 119 15.97 10.45 18.33
CA VAL A 119 15.23 9.22 18.04
C VAL A 119 15.61 8.73 16.65
N PRO A 120 16.10 7.49 16.50
CA PRO A 120 16.38 6.91 15.19
C PRO A 120 15.09 6.85 14.34
N LEU A 121 15.20 7.22 13.06
CA LEU A 121 14.12 7.03 12.12
C LEU A 121 13.97 5.55 11.77
N ASP A 122 12.72 5.13 11.62
CA ASP A 122 12.43 3.77 11.15
C ASP A 122 12.96 3.59 9.74
N LEU A 123 13.47 2.41 9.47
CA LEU A 123 13.97 1.99 8.17
C LEU A 123 12.86 1.40 7.31
N ASN A 124 11.72 1.09 7.92
CA ASN A 124 10.54 0.49 7.32
C ASN A 124 9.36 1.46 7.45
N VAL A 125 8.72 1.77 6.34
CA VAL A 125 7.64 2.77 6.28
C VAL A 125 6.32 2.20 5.78
N GLY A 126 6.24 0.89 5.68
CA GLY A 126 5.05 0.17 5.28
C GLY A 126 3.94 0.19 6.33
N SER A 127 2.80 -0.38 5.99
CA SER A 127 1.63 -0.45 6.87
C SER A 127 1.64 -1.71 7.74
N ILE A 128 1.58 -1.53 9.06
CA ILE A 128 1.37 -2.59 10.04
C ILE A 128 -0.01 -3.23 9.85
N ALA A 129 -1.03 -2.42 9.52
CA ALA A 129 -2.38 -2.92 9.29
C ALA A 129 -2.44 -3.87 8.10
N ILE A 130 -1.77 -3.50 6.98
CA ILE A 130 -1.67 -4.35 5.79
C ILE A 130 -0.90 -5.63 6.10
N ARG A 131 0.23 -5.55 6.82
CA ARG A 131 0.98 -6.73 7.26
C ARG A 131 0.10 -7.68 8.05
N ARG A 132 -0.54 -7.19 9.11
CA ARG A 132 -1.44 -8.00 9.98
C ARG A 132 -2.61 -8.59 9.21
N PHE A 133 -3.14 -7.85 8.24
CA PHE A 133 -4.19 -8.36 7.35
C PHE A 133 -3.69 -9.54 6.51
N ILE A 134 -2.54 -9.40 5.86
CA ILE A 134 -1.95 -10.47 5.04
C ILE A 134 -1.63 -11.69 5.91
N GLU A 135 -1.00 -11.51 7.06
CA GLU A 135 -0.69 -12.61 8.00
C GLU A 135 -1.94 -13.41 8.42
N ARG A 136 -3.03 -12.71 8.69
CA ARG A 136 -4.27 -13.36 9.18
C ARG A 136 -5.13 -13.96 8.07
N ARG A 137 -5.21 -13.30 6.93
CA ARG A 137 -6.20 -13.63 5.88
C ARG A 137 -5.60 -14.33 4.68
N GLN A 138 -4.30 -14.22 4.48
CA GLN A 138 -3.54 -14.94 3.46
C GLN A 138 -4.16 -14.88 2.06
N PRO A 139 -4.36 -13.67 1.45
CA PRO A 139 -4.82 -13.56 0.07
C PRO A 139 -3.82 -14.23 -0.90
N LEU A 140 -4.27 -14.48 -2.13
CA LEU A 140 -3.42 -15.07 -3.18
C LEU A 140 -2.23 -14.17 -3.50
N LEU A 141 -2.49 -12.89 -3.73
CA LEU A 141 -1.51 -11.92 -4.20
C LEU A 141 -1.82 -10.53 -3.65
N SER A 142 -0.78 -9.74 -3.35
CA SER A 142 -0.90 -8.30 -3.17
C SER A 142 0.13 -7.55 -4.02
N LEU A 143 -0.33 -6.45 -4.63
CA LEU A 143 0.47 -5.56 -5.48
C LEU A 143 0.66 -4.24 -4.77
N HIS A 144 1.89 -3.71 -4.82
CA HIS A 144 2.32 -2.55 -4.04
C HIS A 144 3.06 -1.52 -4.89
N GLY A 145 3.18 -0.31 -4.33
CA GLY A 145 3.95 0.80 -4.85
C GLY A 145 4.60 1.57 -3.71
N HIS A 146 4.52 2.90 -3.74
CA HIS A 146 4.83 3.87 -2.69
C HIS A 146 6.32 4.04 -2.38
N VAL A 147 7.05 2.99 -2.01
CA VAL A 147 8.46 3.08 -1.56
C VAL A 147 9.38 2.81 -2.75
N HIS A 148 9.78 3.89 -3.44
CA HIS A 148 10.45 3.82 -4.73
C HIS A 148 11.84 3.20 -4.64
N GLU A 149 12.63 3.55 -3.61
CA GLU A 149 14.01 3.08 -3.43
C GLU A 149 14.12 1.66 -2.85
N SER A 150 13.03 1.08 -2.38
CA SER A 150 13.06 -0.19 -1.64
C SER A 150 13.71 -1.32 -2.43
N ALA A 151 13.36 -1.49 -3.70
CA ALA A 151 13.93 -2.54 -4.53
C ALA A 151 15.44 -2.36 -4.77
N GLY A 152 15.93 -1.11 -4.88
CA GLY A 152 17.35 -0.80 -4.96
C GLY A 152 18.10 -1.12 -3.68
N LEU A 153 17.52 -0.80 -2.52
CA LEU A 153 18.13 -1.02 -1.20
C LEU A 153 18.15 -2.50 -0.78
N THR A 154 17.10 -3.24 -1.08
CA THR A 154 16.94 -4.64 -0.64
C THR A 154 17.37 -5.67 -1.70
N GLY A 155 17.51 -5.24 -2.96
CA GLY A 155 17.75 -6.14 -4.09
C GLY A 155 16.52 -6.95 -4.50
N SER A 156 15.33 -6.65 -3.95
CA SER A 156 14.12 -7.41 -4.25
C SER A 156 12.91 -6.51 -4.47
N TRP A 157 12.17 -6.78 -5.54
CA TRP A 157 10.87 -6.18 -5.86
C TRP A 157 9.69 -7.08 -5.44
N ARG A 158 9.97 -8.23 -4.85
CA ARG A 158 8.98 -9.22 -4.41
C ARG A 158 9.32 -9.77 -3.04
N ASP A 159 8.29 -10.16 -2.29
CA ASP A 159 8.39 -10.78 -0.97
C ASP A 159 7.22 -11.76 -0.78
N ARG A 160 7.19 -12.45 0.37
CA ARG A 160 6.16 -13.43 0.69
C ARG A 160 5.87 -13.48 2.18
N ILE A 161 4.59 -13.42 2.54
CA ILE A 161 4.11 -13.67 3.91
C ILE A 161 3.20 -14.90 3.91
N GLY A 162 3.65 -16.00 4.50
CA GLY A 162 2.92 -17.26 4.44
C GLY A 162 2.74 -17.75 2.99
N ARG A 163 1.49 -17.90 2.54
CA ARG A 163 1.21 -18.25 1.14
C ARG A 163 1.04 -17.03 0.20
N THR A 164 0.88 -15.84 0.76
CA THR A 164 0.64 -14.62 -0.03
C THR A 164 1.91 -14.15 -0.72
N HIS A 165 1.89 -14.08 -2.04
CA HIS A 165 2.92 -13.41 -2.82
C HIS A 165 2.68 -11.89 -2.81
N MET A 166 3.76 -11.12 -2.78
CA MET A 166 3.73 -9.67 -2.74
C MET A 166 4.68 -9.11 -3.78
N PHE A 167 4.20 -8.24 -4.68
CA PHE A 167 5.01 -7.64 -5.74
C PHE A 167 4.92 -6.13 -5.68
N SER A 168 6.05 -5.45 -5.92
CA SER A 168 6.11 -3.99 -6.03
C SER A 168 6.60 -3.58 -7.42
N ALA A 169 5.85 -2.66 -8.04
CA ALA A 169 6.29 -1.97 -9.25
C ALA A 169 6.95 -0.61 -8.93
N ALA A 170 7.13 -0.26 -7.65
CA ALA A 170 7.80 0.97 -7.25
C ALA A 170 9.25 0.99 -7.76
N HIS A 171 9.67 2.13 -8.33
CA HIS A 171 10.99 2.33 -8.89
C HIS A 171 11.37 3.81 -8.75
N ASP A 172 12.64 4.09 -8.48
CA ASP A 172 13.19 5.43 -8.27
C ASP A 172 13.91 6.02 -9.50
N GLY A 173 14.02 5.23 -10.59
CA GLY A 173 14.57 5.67 -11.86
C GLY A 173 13.51 6.24 -12.83
N PRO A 174 13.93 6.71 -14.01
CA PRO A 174 13.04 7.23 -15.04
C PRO A 174 12.31 6.14 -15.83
N GLU A 175 12.73 4.88 -15.70
CA GLU A 175 12.18 3.76 -16.43
C GLU A 175 10.78 3.38 -15.93
N LEU A 176 9.93 2.89 -16.84
CA LEU A 176 8.68 2.25 -16.48
C LEU A 176 8.96 0.87 -15.88
N SER A 177 8.63 0.70 -14.62
CA SER A 177 8.70 -0.61 -13.96
C SER A 177 7.43 -1.40 -14.25
N LEU A 178 7.55 -2.50 -14.97
CA LEU A 178 6.45 -3.36 -15.38
C LEU A 178 6.56 -4.75 -14.75
N VAL A 179 5.64 -5.09 -13.86
CA VAL A 179 5.53 -6.44 -13.28
C VAL A 179 4.55 -7.27 -14.08
N ARG A 180 4.99 -8.45 -14.56
CA ARG A 180 4.16 -9.44 -15.25
C ARG A 180 4.05 -10.70 -14.42
N PHE A 181 2.85 -11.24 -14.32
CA PHE A 181 2.60 -12.47 -13.57
C PHE A 181 1.42 -13.24 -14.12
N ASP A 182 1.45 -14.55 -13.95
CA ASP A 182 0.29 -15.42 -14.07
C ASP A 182 -0.20 -15.76 -12.65
N PRO A 183 -1.47 -15.49 -12.31
CA PRO A 183 -2.00 -15.86 -11.00
C PRO A 183 -1.98 -17.36 -10.69
N ALA A 184 -1.86 -18.22 -11.73
CA ALA A 184 -1.69 -19.66 -11.58
C ALA A 184 -0.23 -20.08 -11.32
N ASP A 185 0.75 -19.19 -11.64
CA ASP A 185 2.19 -19.43 -11.43
C ASP A 185 2.90 -18.15 -10.97
N LEU A 186 2.57 -17.70 -9.77
CA LEU A 186 3.16 -16.49 -9.17
C LEU A 186 4.69 -16.55 -8.98
N PRO A 187 5.33 -17.73 -8.72
CA PRO A 187 6.79 -17.81 -8.66
C PRO A 187 7.49 -17.38 -9.96
N ALA A 188 6.87 -17.60 -11.12
CA ALA A 188 7.40 -17.23 -12.45
C ALA A 188 7.26 -15.74 -12.79
N ALA A 189 6.72 -14.91 -11.87
CA ALA A 189 6.57 -13.48 -12.09
C ALA A 189 7.91 -12.80 -12.42
N SER A 190 7.87 -11.84 -13.35
CA SER A 190 9.01 -11.03 -13.77
C SER A 190 8.74 -9.53 -13.56
N ARG A 191 9.82 -8.77 -13.44
CA ARG A 191 9.81 -7.31 -13.46
C ARG A 191 10.81 -6.79 -14.47
N ASP A 192 10.34 -5.96 -15.38
CA ASP A 192 11.16 -5.31 -16.40
C ASP A 192 11.19 -3.80 -16.16
N LEU A 193 12.34 -3.18 -16.39
CA LEU A 193 12.51 -1.74 -16.48
C LEU A 193 12.60 -1.37 -17.96
N LEU A 194 11.67 -0.53 -18.45
CA LEU A 194 11.47 -0.20 -19.87
C LEU A 194 11.74 1.28 -20.14
#